data_bb37c8320de33038b51deac0eb63df2c
#
_entry.id   bb37c8320de33038b51deac0eb63df2c
#
_cell.length_a   1.000
_cell.length_b   1.000
_cell.length_c   1.000
_cell.angle_alpha   90.00
_cell.angle_beta   90.00
_cell.angle_gamma   90.00
#
_symmetry.space_group_name_H-M   'P 1'
#
loop_
_entity.id
_entity.type
_entity.pdbx_description
1 polymer ?
#
loop_
_entity_poly.entity_id
_entity_poly.type
_entity_poly.pdbx_seq_one_letter_code
_entity_poly.pdbx_strand_id
1 'polypeptide(L)'
;MSAKTKIVVLHMKELIYTGVFAVLGILFVILLIMMFLPGGKKEDSASPTSEPDTAETASLYIPGIYTTELVLGNESIDVEVIVDKDSITSIRMVNLNDAVTTMYPLLQPTFDSICEQVYDQQSLEHITYTSDSKYTSLVLLQAIQNSLDKASVSSTQE
;
A
#
# COMPACT_ATOMS: atom_id res chain seq x y z
N MET A 1 -53.61 -6.38 47.80
CA MET A 1 -52.76 -6.44 46.59
C MET A 1 -52.08 -5.13 46.40
N SER A 2 -50.82 -5.01 46.82
CA SER A 2 -50.07 -3.76 46.76
C SER A 2 -49.23 -3.72 45.49
N ALA A 3 -49.68 -2.92 44.54
CA ALA A 3 -48.88 -2.60 43.38
C ALA A 3 -47.74 -1.65 43.80
N LYS A 4 -46.51 -2.14 43.87
CA LYS A 4 -45.35 -1.29 44.06
C LYS A 4 -45.06 -0.56 42.78
N THR A 5 -45.50 0.70 42.70
CA THR A 5 -45.12 1.62 41.64
C THR A 5 -43.67 2.06 41.93
N LYS A 6 -42.71 1.53 41.20
CA LYS A 6 -41.34 2.06 41.20
C LYS A 6 -41.36 3.35 40.40
N ILE A 7 -41.32 4.47 41.08
CA ILE A 7 -41.08 5.76 40.47
C ILE A 7 -39.55 5.84 40.18
N VAL A 8 -39.21 5.66 38.95
CA VAL A 8 -37.83 5.87 38.47
C VAL A 8 -37.69 7.37 38.22
N VAL A 9 -37.06 8.06 39.15
CA VAL A 9 -36.67 9.46 38.94
C VAL A 9 -35.43 9.44 38.04
N LEU A 10 -35.66 9.52 36.75
CA LEU A 10 -34.58 9.68 35.80
C LEU A 10 -34.08 11.12 35.86
N HIS A 11 -32.85 11.27 36.33
CA HIS A 11 -32.13 12.54 36.22
C HIS A 11 -31.89 12.87 34.75
N MET A 12 -32.25 14.05 34.31
CA MET A 12 -32.09 14.53 32.93
C MET A 12 -30.70 14.28 32.37
N LYS A 13 -29.68 14.35 33.22
CA LYS A 13 -28.28 14.11 32.84
C LYS A 13 -28.01 12.64 32.54
N GLU A 14 -28.59 11.72 33.28
CA GLU A 14 -28.43 10.27 33.06
C GLU A 14 -29.13 9.82 31.77
N LEU A 15 -30.29 10.45 31.46
CA LEU A 15 -31.03 10.17 30.24
C LEU A 15 -30.23 10.57 28.99
N ILE A 16 -29.50 11.69 29.06
CA ILE A 16 -28.63 12.16 27.98
C ILE A 16 -27.44 11.19 27.80
N TYR A 17 -26.79 10.77 28.88
CA TYR A 17 -25.69 9.82 28.81
C TYR A 17 -26.12 8.47 28.28
N THR A 18 -27.29 7.97 28.70
CA THR A 18 -27.84 6.72 28.20
C THR A 18 -28.19 6.82 26.72
N GLY A 19 -28.74 7.96 26.27
CA GLY A 19 -29.02 8.21 24.86
C GLY A 19 -27.75 8.27 23.99
N VAL A 20 -26.75 9.00 24.46
CA VAL A 20 -25.44 9.07 23.75
C VAL A 20 -24.77 7.69 23.69
N PHE A 21 -24.81 6.93 24.79
CA PHE A 21 -24.25 5.60 24.83
C PHE A 21 -25.00 4.61 23.90
N ALA A 22 -26.31 4.72 23.82
CA ALA A 22 -27.12 3.92 22.88
C ALA A 22 -26.81 4.24 21.42
N VAL A 23 -26.66 5.54 21.07
CA VAL A 23 -26.29 5.96 19.71
C VAL A 23 -24.87 5.48 19.37
N LEU A 24 -23.94 5.61 20.31
CA LEU A 24 -22.54 5.13 20.13
C LEU A 24 -22.52 3.60 19.96
N GLY A 25 -23.32 2.88 20.72
CA GLY A 25 -23.45 1.42 20.60
C GLY A 25 -24.02 0.99 19.26
N ILE A 26 -25.05 1.67 18.76
CA ILE A 26 -25.62 1.41 17.43
C ILE A 26 -24.59 1.70 16.34
N LEU A 27 -23.86 2.81 16.43
CA LEU A 27 -22.81 3.17 15.49
C LEU A 27 -21.68 2.14 15.50
N PHE A 28 -21.31 1.63 16.67
CA PHE A 28 -20.31 0.58 16.81
C PHE A 28 -20.78 -0.74 16.19
N VAL A 29 -22.04 -1.12 16.37
CA VAL A 29 -22.63 -2.31 15.74
C VAL A 29 -22.66 -2.15 14.21
N ILE A 30 -22.99 -0.96 13.69
CA ILE A 30 -22.97 -0.70 12.25
C ILE A 30 -21.55 -0.84 11.70
N LEU A 31 -20.53 -0.33 12.42
CA LEU A 31 -19.13 -0.50 12.06
C LEU A 31 -18.71 -1.98 12.06
N LEU A 32 -19.12 -2.76 13.07
CA LEU A 32 -18.85 -4.19 13.10
C LEU A 32 -19.56 -4.92 11.93
N ILE A 33 -20.77 -4.55 11.58
CA ILE A 33 -21.49 -5.13 10.45
C ILE A 33 -20.78 -4.76 9.14
N MET A 34 -20.33 -3.51 8.96
CA MET A 34 -19.55 -3.12 7.78
C MET A 34 -18.18 -3.83 7.69
N MET A 35 -17.59 -4.17 8.83
CA MET A 35 -16.33 -4.92 8.88
C MET A 35 -16.55 -6.42 8.61
N PHE A 36 -17.72 -6.96 8.94
CA PHE A 36 -18.06 -8.38 8.78
C PHE A 36 -18.85 -8.71 7.51
N LEU A 37 -19.46 -7.71 6.84
CA LEU A 37 -20.06 -7.94 5.52
C LEU A 37 -18.99 -7.86 4.44
N PRO A 38 -18.82 -8.89 3.60
CA PRO A 38 -17.89 -8.86 2.48
C PRO A 38 -18.46 -7.97 1.37
N GLY A 39 -18.13 -6.71 1.41
CA GLY A 39 -18.62 -5.76 0.40
C GLY A 39 -18.24 -4.33 0.68
N GLY A 40 -16.97 -4.01 0.90
CA GLY A 40 -16.51 -2.64 1.07
C GLY A 40 -15.09 -2.57 1.58
N LYS A 41 -14.14 -2.46 0.66
CA LYS A 41 -12.77 -1.91 0.81
C LYS A 41 -12.12 -2.00 2.19
N LYS A 42 -11.24 -2.99 2.37
CA LYS A 42 -9.77 -2.96 2.58
C LYS A 42 -9.25 -2.10 3.72
N GLU A 43 -8.54 -2.69 4.54
CA GLU A 43 -7.10 -2.96 4.58
C GLU A 43 -6.85 -4.01 5.64
N ASP A 44 -6.14 -4.97 5.36
CA ASP A 44 -4.86 -5.44 5.77
C ASP A 44 -4.75 -6.94 5.88
N SER A 45 -3.66 -7.35 5.28
CA SER A 45 -2.79 -8.46 5.66
C SER A 45 -3.27 -9.88 5.45
N ALA A 46 -2.57 -10.40 4.52
CA ALA A 46 -1.84 -11.65 4.55
C ALA A 46 -2.53 -12.92 4.11
N SER A 47 -1.86 -13.41 3.15
CA SER A 47 -1.58 -14.79 2.78
C SER A 47 -2.46 -15.44 1.74
N PRO A 48 -1.80 -16.02 0.78
CA PRO A 48 -2.41 -16.43 -0.46
C PRO A 48 -3.01 -17.81 -0.33
N THR A 49 -4.27 -17.94 -0.63
CA THR A 49 -4.82 -19.22 -1.04
C THR A 49 -5.32 -19.08 -2.47
N SER A 50 -4.61 -19.73 -3.33
CA SER A 50 -4.87 -19.94 -4.73
C SER A 50 -6.24 -20.55 -4.95
N GLU A 51 -7.10 -19.92 -5.73
CA GLU A 51 -8.07 -20.63 -6.55
C GLU A 51 -8.13 -19.95 -7.91
N PRO A 52 -8.11 -20.73 -9.02
CA PRO A 52 -8.00 -20.19 -10.36
C PRO A 52 -9.38 -19.79 -10.87
N ASP A 53 -9.62 -18.52 -11.06
CA ASP A 53 -10.75 -18.09 -11.86
C ASP A 53 -10.24 -17.68 -13.24
N THR A 54 -10.63 -18.52 -14.18
CA THR A 54 -10.27 -18.47 -15.60
C THR A 54 -11.02 -17.32 -16.26
N ALA A 55 -10.35 -16.21 -16.42
CA ALA A 55 -10.61 -15.26 -17.49
C ALA A 55 -9.25 -14.73 -17.96
N GLU A 56 -8.78 -15.28 -19.07
CA GLU A 56 -7.61 -14.80 -19.80
C GLU A 56 -7.85 -13.37 -20.30
N THR A 57 -7.67 -12.40 -19.42
CA THR A 57 -7.14 -11.10 -19.79
C THR A 57 -5.64 -11.23 -19.61
N ALA A 58 -4.89 -11.01 -20.67
CA ALA A 58 -3.43 -11.09 -20.63
C ALA A 58 -2.94 -10.11 -19.55
N SER A 59 -2.66 -10.63 -18.36
CA SER A 59 -2.10 -9.86 -17.26
C SER A 59 -0.67 -9.49 -17.61
N LEU A 60 -0.30 -8.22 -17.40
CA LEU A 60 1.05 -7.72 -17.64
C LEU A 60 2.02 -8.25 -16.60
N TYR A 61 1.56 -8.36 -15.35
CA TYR A 61 2.36 -8.77 -14.21
C TYR A 61 1.70 -9.91 -13.42
N ILE A 62 2.53 -10.63 -12.72
CA ILE A 62 2.10 -11.54 -11.66
C ILE A 62 1.99 -10.68 -10.39
N PRO A 63 0.78 -10.54 -9.77
CA PRO A 63 0.62 -9.72 -8.58
C PRO A 63 1.56 -10.15 -7.47
N GLY A 64 2.26 -9.21 -6.87
CA GLY A 64 3.21 -9.50 -5.81
C GLY A 64 4.10 -8.33 -5.44
N ILE A 65 5.04 -8.62 -4.56
CA ILE A 65 6.07 -7.71 -4.09
C ILE A 65 7.41 -8.20 -4.63
N TYR A 66 8.10 -7.37 -5.36
CA TYR A 66 9.37 -7.69 -6.00
C TYR A 66 10.45 -6.72 -5.55
N THR A 67 11.53 -7.26 -5.04
CA THR A 67 12.61 -6.46 -4.46
C THR A 67 13.88 -6.66 -5.28
N THR A 68 14.59 -5.56 -5.49
CA THR A 68 15.93 -5.55 -6.10
C THR A 68 16.88 -4.77 -5.23
N GLU A 69 17.97 -5.39 -4.87
CA GLU A 69 19.05 -4.73 -4.13
C GLU A 69 19.79 -3.75 -5.04
N LEU A 70 20.00 -2.56 -4.52
CA LEU A 70 20.76 -1.48 -5.15
C LEU A 70 21.99 -1.17 -4.29
N VAL A 71 23.18 -1.47 -4.83
CA VAL A 71 24.45 -1.22 -4.14
C VAL A 71 24.96 0.17 -4.49
N LEU A 72 25.18 0.99 -3.47
CA LEU A 72 25.68 2.36 -3.57
C LEU A 72 27.01 2.46 -2.78
N GLY A 73 28.11 2.24 -3.47
CA GLY A 73 29.44 2.22 -2.83
C GLY A 73 29.57 1.02 -1.87
N ASN A 74 29.61 1.29 -0.56
CA ASN A 74 29.70 0.27 0.47
C ASN A 74 28.37 0.00 1.17
N GLU A 75 27.31 0.68 0.77
CA GLU A 75 25.98 0.56 1.33
C GLU A 75 25.04 -0.09 0.31
N SER A 76 24.04 -0.80 0.80
CA SER A 76 22.97 -1.33 -0.04
C SER A 76 21.62 -0.90 0.49
N ILE A 77 20.72 -0.65 -0.44
CA ILE A 77 19.31 -0.38 -0.20
C ILE A 77 18.48 -1.31 -1.08
N ASP A 78 17.26 -1.57 -0.67
CA ASP A 78 16.34 -2.36 -1.46
C ASP A 78 15.31 -1.46 -2.13
N VAL A 79 15.11 -1.66 -3.42
CA VAL A 79 14.00 -1.08 -4.17
C VAL A 79 12.91 -2.12 -4.29
N GLU A 80 11.78 -1.85 -3.64
CA GLU A 80 10.63 -2.72 -3.62
C GLU A 80 9.54 -2.17 -4.54
N VAL A 81 9.04 -3.03 -5.43
CA VAL A 81 7.97 -2.71 -6.36
C VAL A 81 6.80 -3.66 -6.11
N ILE A 82 5.64 -3.10 -5.90
CA ILE A 82 4.39 -3.81 -5.71
C ILE A 82 3.56 -3.65 -6.97
N VAL A 83 3.20 -4.76 -7.58
CA VAL A 83 2.38 -4.78 -8.79
C VAL A 83 1.09 -5.56 -8.59
N ASP A 84 0.06 -5.14 -9.28
CA ASP A 84 -1.17 -5.90 -9.52
C ASP A 84 -1.12 -6.49 -10.94
N LYS A 85 -2.17 -7.17 -11.37
CA LYS A 85 -2.25 -7.83 -12.69
C LYS A 85 -1.92 -6.91 -13.86
N ASP A 86 -2.33 -5.64 -13.77
CA ASP A 86 -2.26 -4.69 -14.88
C ASP A 86 -1.58 -3.38 -14.52
N SER A 87 -1.12 -3.20 -13.28
CA SER A 87 -0.60 -1.91 -12.81
C SER A 87 0.51 -2.02 -11.77
N ILE A 88 1.34 -0.99 -11.75
CA ILE A 88 2.32 -0.75 -10.72
C ILE A 88 1.62 0.00 -9.58
N THR A 89 1.49 -0.65 -8.44
CA THR A 89 0.71 -0.12 -7.30
C THR A 89 1.57 0.74 -6.38
N SER A 90 2.81 0.32 -6.12
CA SER A 90 3.70 1.05 -5.22
C SER A 90 5.16 0.77 -5.54
N ILE A 91 6.00 1.79 -5.39
CA ILE A 91 7.45 1.68 -5.47
C ILE A 91 8.00 2.37 -4.25
N ARG A 92 8.91 1.71 -3.52
CA ARG A 92 9.52 2.28 -2.33
C ARG A 92 10.95 1.83 -2.13
N MET A 93 11.75 2.64 -1.48
CA MET A 93 13.07 2.24 -0.98
C MET A 93 12.93 1.70 0.44
N VAL A 94 13.54 0.56 0.67
CA VAL A 94 13.57 -0.12 1.97
C VAL A 94 15.02 -0.19 2.45
N ASN A 95 15.22 -0.25 3.76
CA ASN A 95 16.55 -0.27 4.37
C ASN A 95 17.41 0.99 4.10
N LEU A 96 16.74 2.12 3.84
CA LEU A 96 17.42 3.40 3.68
C LEU A 96 17.94 3.89 5.03
N ASN A 97 19.25 3.98 5.20
CA ASN A 97 19.88 4.45 6.41
C ASN A 97 20.38 5.90 6.28
N ASP A 98 20.71 6.52 7.42
CA ASP A 98 21.18 7.90 7.47
C ASP A 98 22.52 8.10 6.74
N ALA A 99 23.35 7.08 6.64
CA ALA A 99 24.60 7.16 5.91
C ALA A 99 24.35 7.33 4.40
N VAL A 100 23.43 6.56 3.83
CA VAL A 100 23.04 6.66 2.42
C VAL A 100 22.43 8.03 2.12
N THR A 101 21.50 8.51 2.94
CA THR A 101 20.87 9.83 2.72
C THR A 101 21.85 10.97 2.82
N THR A 102 22.85 10.86 3.68
CA THR A 102 23.91 11.87 3.83
C THR A 102 24.90 11.85 2.66
N MET A 103 25.30 10.65 2.20
CA MET A 103 26.25 10.50 1.10
C MET A 103 25.63 10.75 -0.27
N TYR A 104 24.34 10.45 -0.42
CA TYR A 104 23.60 10.57 -1.67
C TYR A 104 22.36 11.45 -1.52
N PRO A 105 22.50 12.75 -1.27
CA PRO A 105 21.37 13.65 -0.98
C PRO A 105 20.38 13.79 -2.14
N LEU A 106 20.79 13.50 -3.36
CA LEU A 106 19.93 13.53 -4.54
C LEU A 106 19.12 12.22 -4.74
N LEU A 107 19.42 11.17 -3.97
CA LEU A 107 18.78 9.87 -4.13
C LEU A 107 17.27 9.95 -3.89
N GLN A 108 16.86 10.46 -2.73
CA GLN A 108 15.48 10.56 -2.33
C GLN A 108 14.64 11.43 -3.27
N PRO A 109 15.01 12.70 -3.55
CA PRO A 109 14.22 13.56 -4.43
C PRO A 109 14.17 13.03 -5.88
N THR A 110 15.23 12.38 -6.35
CA THR A 110 15.24 11.75 -7.67
C THR A 110 14.31 10.55 -7.70
N PHE A 111 14.33 9.73 -6.66
CA PHE A 111 13.44 8.57 -6.54
C PHE A 111 11.97 9.00 -6.53
N ASP A 112 11.61 9.98 -5.70
CA ASP A 112 10.25 10.49 -5.60
C ASP A 112 9.74 11.02 -6.95
N SER A 113 10.59 11.75 -7.68
CA SER A 113 10.26 12.25 -9.02
C SER A 113 10.08 11.14 -10.06
N ILE A 114 10.87 10.07 -9.98
CA ILE A 114 10.72 8.91 -10.85
C ILE A 114 9.42 8.17 -10.53
N CYS A 115 9.14 7.93 -9.25
CA CYS A 115 7.93 7.23 -8.81
C CYS A 115 6.65 7.96 -9.26
N GLU A 116 6.60 9.29 -9.12
CA GLU A 116 5.47 10.10 -9.58
C GLU A 116 5.22 9.89 -11.08
N GLN A 117 6.25 9.97 -11.90
CA GLN A 117 6.12 9.76 -13.35
C GLN A 117 5.72 8.32 -13.69
N VAL A 118 6.26 7.32 -12.98
CA VAL A 118 5.90 5.91 -13.19
C VAL A 118 4.45 5.65 -12.81
N TYR A 119 3.94 6.26 -11.74
CA TYR A 119 2.53 6.12 -11.36
C TYR A 119 1.59 6.75 -12.39
N ASP A 120 1.96 7.89 -12.95
CA ASP A 120 1.15 8.57 -13.98
C ASP A 120 1.13 7.82 -15.31
N GLN A 121 2.27 7.28 -15.70
CA GLN A 121 2.45 6.63 -17.02
C GLN A 121 2.27 5.11 -16.98
N GLN A 122 2.34 4.50 -15.79
CA GLN A 122 2.37 3.06 -15.59
C GLN A 122 3.44 2.36 -16.45
N SER A 123 4.55 3.07 -16.70
CA SER A 123 5.66 2.66 -17.56
C SER A 123 6.95 3.30 -17.10
N LEU A 124 8.06 2.65 -17.40
CA LEU A 124 9.42 3.21 -17.22
C LEU A 124 9.91 3.95 -18.49
N GLU A 125 9.13 3.96 -19.54
CA GLU A 125 9.48 4.65 -20.76
C GLU A 125 9.29 6.17 -20.62
N HIS A 126 10.15 6.95 -21.24
CA HIS A 126 10.05 8.40 -21.29
C HIS A 126 10.12 9.13 -19.93
N ILE A 127 10.76 8.52 -18.94
CA ILE A 127 11.01 9.17 -17.64
C ILE A 127 12.02 10.32 -17.84
N THR A 128 11.61 11.51 -17.44
CA THR A 128 12.45 12.72 -17.49
C THR A 128 13.22 12.91 -16.20
N TYR A 129 14.49 13.26 -16.35
CA TYR A 129 15.36 13.56 -15.20
C TYR A 129 16.33 14.69 -15.55
N THR A 130 16.83 15.37 -14.53
CA THR A 130 17.80 16.47 -14.72
C THR A 130 19.20 15.94 -15.01
N SER A 131 20.02 16.76 -15.64
CA SER A 131 21.44 16.40 -15.90
C SER A 131 22.22 16.06 -14.63
N ASP A 132 21.91 16.72 -13.52
CA ASP A 132 22.59 16.55 -12.23
C ASP A 132 22.23 15.22 -11.55
N SER A 133 21.03 14.71 -11.80
CA SER A 133 20.55 13.44 -11.25
C SER A 133 20.65 12.26 -12.23
N LYS A 134 21.20 12.48 -13.42
CA LYS A 134 21.22 11.49 -14.51
C LYS A 134 21.73 10.12 -14.07
N TYR A 135 22.87 10.07 -13.39
CA TYR A 135 23.46 8.80 -12.95
C TYR A 135 22.55 8.10 -11.93
N THR A 136 22.10 8.85 -10.92
CA THR A 136 21.19 8.34 -9.88
C THR A 136 19.89 7.84 -10.49
N SER A 137 19.32 8.59 -11.45
CA SER A 137 18.10 8.19 -12.15
C SER A 137 18.27 6.89 -12.93
N LEU A 138 19.37 6.73 -13.65
CA LEU A 138 19.62 5.51 -14.43
C LEU A 138 19.73 4.27 -13.54
N VAL A 139 20.44 4.39 -12.41
CA VAL A 139 20.62 3.30 -11.46
C VAL A 139 19.31 2.93 -10.79
N LEU A 140 18.49 3.92 -10.38
CA LEU A 140 17.16 3.72 -9.82
C LEU A 140 16.21 3.08 -10.83
N LEU A 141 16.16 3.58 -12.05
CA LEU A 141 15.34 3.02 -13.12
C LEU A 141 15.71 1.57 -13.41
N GLN A 142 17.00 1.25 -13.40
CA GLN A 142 17.44 -0.13 -13.58
C GLN A 142 17.01 -1.05 -12.44
N ALA A 143 17.05 -0.58 -11.20
CA ALA A 143 16.58 -1.36 -10.05
C ALA A 143 15.07 -1.60 -10.13
N ILE A 144 14.28 -0.59 -10.50
CA ILE A 144 12.83 -0.71 -10.71
C ILE A 144 12.55 -1.66 -11.88
N GLN A 145 13.25 -1.51 -13.00
CA GLN A 145 13.12 -2.40 -14.17
C GLN A 145 13.39 -3.86 -13.78
N ASN A 146 14.46 -4.14 -13.06
CA ASN A 146 14.82 -5.49 -12.61
C ASN A 146 13.72 -6.09 -11.71
N SER A 147 13.06 -5.27 -10.90
CA SER A 147 11.92 -5.73 -10.08
C SER A 147 10.68 -6.02 -10.95
N LEU A 148 10.41 -5.19 -11.94
CA LEU A 148 9.30 -5.41 -12.88
C LEU A 148 9.55 -6.60 -13.82
N ASP A 149 10.79 -6.85 -14.22
CA ASP A 149 11.15 -8.02 -15.01
C ASP A 149 10.87 -9.32 -14.25
N LYS A 150 11.14 -9.34 -12.93
CA LYS A 150 10.77 -10.47 -12.06
C LYS A 150 9.25 -10.64 -11.95
N ALA A 151 8.49 -9.56 -12.07
CA ALA A 151 7.03 -9.56 -12.00
C ALA A 151 6.37 -9.90 -13.32
N SER A 152 7.06 -9.77 -14.45
CA SER A 152 6.49 -9.97 -15.77
C SER A 152 6.11 -11.44 -16.02
N VAL A 153 4.95 -11.65 -16.64
CA VAL A 153 4.44 -13.01 -16.95
C VAL A 153 5.39 -13.79 -17.88
N SER A 154 6.21 -13.09 -18.65
CA SER A 154 7.16 -13.68 -19.58
C SER A 154 8.41 -14.29 -18.93
N SER A 155 8.70 -13.99 -17.65
CA SER A 155 9.88 -14.50 -16.93
C SER A 155 9.70 -15.89 -16.30
N THR A 156 8.53 -16.51 -16.44
CA THR A 156 8.23 -17.81 -15.79
C THR A 156 8.53 -19.04 -16.71
N GLN A 157 9.22 -18.84 -17.84
CA GLN A 157 9.63 -19.94 -18.70
C GLN A 157 11.14 -20.10 -18.71
N GLU A 158 11.72 -20.64 -17.62
CA GLU A 158 12.93 -21.50 -17.68
C GLU A 158 13.01 -22.38 -16.43
#